data_c26da08fbc5cfd78a777fd89fcec8115
#
_entry.id   c26da08fbc5cfd78a777fd89fcec8115
#
_cell.length_a   1.000
_cell.length_b   1.000
_cell.length_c   1.000
_cell.angle_alpha   90.00
_cell.angle_beta   90.00
_cell.angle_gamma   90.00
#
_symmetry.space_group_name_H-M   'P 1'
#
loop_
_entity.id
_entity.type
_entity.pdbx_description
1 polymer ?
#
loop_
_entity_poly.entity_id
_entity_poly.type
_entity_poly.pdbx_seq_one_letter_code
_entity_poly.pdbx_strand_id
1 'polypeptide(L)'
;MNPLASSLARTPSARLRALDDPTETYPLDAIVYRSRGGALLEVAHDLDALAALRTPEAWRALFDARGLRSPHPFASGVWSKLELVQPHLEPADIVSLHEGNGHLFDAQRLGATFGLPRLSVKQCGVSHTGSFKDLGMTVLVSTVNAMRRRGAPIRAVACASTGDTSAALAAYGAAAGLPVVVLLPAGKISTAQLLQPIAHGALVASLDTDFDGCMRVVAELTKDPTIYLANSMNSLRVEGQKTLAIEIAQDLDWDVPEWVLVPGGNLGNVSAIAKGFLELHTLGLTARVPRLVCCQAERANPLYRAFDRARAARRPLELGDYEAVVAEPTLASAIQIGAPV
;
A
#
# COMPACT_ATOMS: atom_id res chain seq x y z
N MET A 1 -11.31 -11.33 31.92
CA MET A 1 -10.30 -10.33 31.58
C MET A 1 -9.59 -10.82 30.33
N ASN A 2 -9.63 -10.05 29.25
CA ASN A 2 -9.11 -10.48 27.94
C ASN A 2 -7.58 -10.29 27.94
N PRO A 3 -6.74 -11.34 27.86
CA PRO A 3 -5.28 -11.20 27.89
C PRO A 3 -4.69 -10.42 26.72
N LEU A 4 -5.50 -10.08 25.71
CA LEU A 4 -5.08 -9.29 24.55
C LEU A 4 -5.04 -7.77 24.79
N ALA A 5 -5.63 -7.28 25.89
CA ALA A 5 -5.72 -5.83 26.18
C ALA A 5 -4.57 -5.29 27.05
N SER A 6 -3.81 -6.14 27.74
CA SER A 6 -2.81 -5.69 28.74
C SER A 6 -1.40 -5.43 28.17
N SER A 7 -1.14 -5.66 26.86
CA SER A 7 0.20 -5.47 26.28
C SER A 7 0.45 -4.11 25.65
N LEU A 8 -0.48 -3.16 25.75
CA LEU A 8 -0.36 -1.82 25.13
C LEU A 8 0.54 -0.84 25.91
N ALA A 9 1.27 -1.29 26.94
CA ALA A 9 2.05 -0.43 27.84
C ALA A 9 3.31 0.22 27.19
N ARG A 10 3.75 -0.24 26.02
CA ARG A 10 4.78 0.42 25.19
C ARG A 10 4.42 0.27 23.72
N THR A 11 3.71 1.25 23.18
CA THR A 11 3.38 1.27 21.76
C THR A 11 4.66 1.49 20.96
N PRO A 12 5.02 0.60 20.02
CA PRO A 12 6.15 0.82 19.12
C PRO A 12 5.99 2.14 18.39
N SER A 13 7.08 2.88 18.22
CA SER A 13 7.03 4.15 17.52
C SER A 13 7.17 3.97 16.01
N ALA A 14 6.41 4.76 15.24
CA ALA A 14 6.55 4.88 13.81
C ALA A 14 6.41 6.37 13.42
N ARG A 15 7.16 6.79 12.39
CA ARG A 15 7.17 8.18 11.92
C ARG A 15 7.21 8.23 10.41
N LEU A 16 6.71 9.30 9.81
CA LEU A 16 7.06 9.65 8.44
C LEU A 16 8.53 10.11 8.41
N ARG A 17 9.30 9.61 7.46
CA ARG A 17 10.71 9.94 7.27
C ARG A 17 10.96 10.27 5.80
N ALA A 18 11.74 11.32 5.53
CA ALA A 18 12.10 11.69 4.17
C ALA A 18 13.11 10.69 3.57
N LEU A 19 12.94 10.36 2.28
CA LEU A 19 13.87 9.46 1.58
C LEU A 19 15.20 10.13 1.22
N ASP A 20 15.20 11.45 1.05
CA ASP A 20 16.39 12.25 0.74
C ASP A 20 17.15 12.74 1.98
N ASP A 21 16.49 12.86 3.13
CA ASP A 21 17.08 13.22 4.40
C ASP A 21 16.48 12.39 5.54
N PRO A 22 17.14 11.30 5.98
CA PRO A 22 16.64 10.45 7.06
C PRO A 22 16.47 11.15 8.41
N THR A 23 17.03 12.36 8.60
CA THR A 23 16.86 13.14 9.82
C THR A 23 15.56 13.95 9.81
N GLU A 24 14.99 14.21 8.63
CA GLU A 24 13.71 14.89 8.46
C GLU A 24 12.56 13.90 8.72
N THR A 25 11.91 14.06 9.87
CA THR A 25 10.82 13.17 10.30
C THR A 25 9.59 13.96 10.74
N TYR A 26 8.41 13.30 10.63
CA TYR A 26 7.13 13.86 11.04
C TYR A 26 6.28 12.83 11.77
N PRO A 27 5.34 13.24 12.63
CA PRO A 27 4.32 12.33 13.16
C PRO A 27 3.49 11.69 12.03
N LEU A 28 2.96 10.49 12.27
CA LEU A 28 2.13 9.80 11.27
C LEU A 28 0.79 10.50 10.96
N ASP A 29 0.33 11.35 11.86
CA ASP A 29 -0.86 12.19 11.71
C ASP A 29 -0.55 13.61 11.19
N ALA A 30 0.67 13.86 10.71
CA ALA A 30 1.00 15.10 10.01
C ALA A 30 0.43 15.09 8.57
N ILE A 31 -0.14 16.21 8.15
CA ILE A 31 -0.58 16.41 6.75
C ILE A 31 0.62 16.86 5.93
N VAL A 32 1.50 15.90 5.62
CA VAL A 32 2.71 16.11 4.82
C VAL A 32 2.83 15.01 3.80
N TYR A 33 3.05 15.35 2.54
CA TYR A 33 3.11 14.39 1.43
C TYR A 33 4.51 14.28 0.79
N ARG A 34 5.38 15.25 1.05
CA ARG A 34 6.76 15.31 0.56
C ARG A 34 7.66 15.93 1.61
N SER A 35 8.97 15.65 1.53
CA SER A 35 10.00 16.35 2.31
C SER A 35 10.12 17.81 1.91
N ARG A 36 10.86 18.59 2.69
CA ARG A 36 11.23 19.98 2.33
C ARG A 36 12.01 20.04 1.02
N GLY A 37 12.79 19.00 0.71
CA GLY A 37 13.51 18.82 -0.56
C GLY A 37 12.62 18.36 -1.72
N GLY A 38 11.34 18.04 -1.47
CA GLY A 38 10.39 17.56 -2.50
C GLY A 38 10.39 16.06 -2.71
N ALA A 39 11.20 15.28 -1.97
CA ALA A 39 11.23 13.83 -2.06
C ALA A 39 10.00 13.17 -1.42
N LEU A 40 9.79 11.90 -1.72
CA LEU A 40 8.77 11.10 -1.06
C LEU A 40 9.11 10.84 0.41
N LEU A 41 8.10 10.54 1.18
CA LEU A 41 8.22 10.08 2.55
C LEU A 41 7.99 8.56 2.62
N GLU A 42 8.55 7.93 3.62
CA GLU A 42 8.21 6.56 4.03
C GLU A 42 7.69 6.56 5.47
N VAL A 43 6.98 5.53 5.87
CA VAL A 43 6.74 5.24 7.28
C VAL A 43 7.92 4.43 7.81
N ALA A 44 8.68 4.97 8.74
CA ALA A 44 9.79 4.29 9.40
C ALA A 44 9.33 3.79 10.77
N HIS A 45 9.35 2.46 10.96
CA HIS A 45 9.11 1.82 12.25
C HIS A 45 10.41 1.73 13.05
N ASP A 46 10.30 1.85 14.37
CA ASP A 46 11.38 1.52 15.30
C ASP A 46 11.47 0.00 15.45
N LEU A 47 12.21 -0.64 14.54
CA LEU A 47 12.35 -2.10 14.50
C LEU A 47 13.12 -2.63 15.71
N ASP A 48 14.05 -1.85 16.28
CA ASP A 48 14.79 -2.24 17.48
C ASP A 48 13.85 -2.30 18.70
N ALA A 49 12.96 -1.32 18.85
CA ALA A 49 11.94 -1.34 19.88
C ALA A 49 10.95 -2.50 19.70
N LEU A 50 10.58 -2.82 18.46
CA LEU A 50 9.74 -3.97 18.16
C LEU A 50 10.43 -5.29 18.48
N ALA A 51 11.71 -5.45 18.14
CA ALA A 51 12.51 -6.62 18.46
C ALA A 51 12.71 -6.78 19.99
N ALA A 52 12.84 -5.68 20.71
CA ALA A 52 12.93 -5.71 22.18
C ALA A 52 11.59 -6.04 22.86
N LEU A 53 10.46 -5.75 22.21
CA LEU A 53 9.12 -5.98 22.76
C LEU A 53 8.73 -7.46 22.76
N ARG A 54 9.12 -8.23 21.75
CA ARG A 54 8.78 -9.65 21.59
C ARG A 54 9.87 -10.40 20.83
N THR A 55 10.03 -11.67 21.17
CA THR A 55 10.85 -12.58 20.34
C THR A 55 10.20 -12.84 18.97
N PRO A 56 10.96 -13.28 17.97
CA PRO A 56 10.40 -13.66 16.67
C PRO A 56 9.26 -14.67 16.75
N GLU A 57 9.40 -15.68 17.62
CA GLU A 57 8.40 -16.73 17.83
C GLU A 57 7.11 -16.14 18.45
N ALA A 58 7.25 -15.21 19.41
CA ALA A 58 6.11 -14.54 20.02
C ALA A 58 5.38 -13.61 19.04
N TRP A 59 6.10 -12.98 18.12
CA TRP A 59 5.49 -12.20 17.02
C TRP A 59 4.72 -13.10 16.05
N ARG A 60 5.32 -14.21 15.60
CA ARG A 60 4.66 -15.19 14.74
C ARG A 60 3.39 -15.71 15.39
N ALA A 61 3.48 -16.19 16.62
CA ALA A 61 2.33 -16.70 17.37
C ALA A 61 1.22 -15.65 17.54
N LEU A 62 1.57 -14.38 17.75
CA LEU A 62 0.58 -13.29 17.85
C LEU A 62 -0.16 -13.09 16.51
N PHE A 63 0.56 -13.04 15.40
CA PHE A 63 -0.04 -12.81 14.09
C PHE A 63 -0.85 -14.03 13.62
N ASP A 64 -0.40 -15.25 13.92
CA ASP A 64 -1.11 -16.48 13.58
C ASP A 64 -2.38 -16.68 14.44
N ALA A 65 -2.39 -16.20 15.68
CA ALA A 65 -3.58 -16.20 16.52
C ALA A 65 -4.66 -15.21 16.06
N ARG A 66 -4.30 -14.23 15.23
CA ARG A 66 -5.23 -13.23 14.69
C ARG A 66 -5.67 -13.64 13.27
N GLY A 67 -6.96 -13.75 13.06
CA GLY A 67 -7.52 -14.16 11.76
C GLY A 67 -9.00 -13.85 11.67
N LEU A 68 -9.67 -14.38 10.65
CA LEU A 68 -11.06 -14.07 10.28
C LEU A 68 -12.09 -14.15 11.42
N ARG A 69 -11.81 -14.93 12.48
CA ARG A 69 -12.69 -15.06 13.67
C ARG A 69 -12.30 -14.12 14.81
N SER A 70 -11.26 -13.37 14.67
CA SER A 70 -10.84 -12.41 15.70
C SER A 70 -11.84 -11.26 15.81
N PRO A 71 -11.97 -10.62 16.99
CA PRO A 71 -12.77 -9.41 17.10
C PRO A 71 -12.18 -8.28 16.27
N HIS A 72 -13.02 -7.31 15.89
CA HIS A 72 -12.57 -6.09 15.21
C HIS A 72 -11.44 -5.40 16.02
N PRO A 73 -10.38 -4.94 15.38
CA PRO A 73 -10.12 -4.92 13.93
C PRO A 73 -9.31 -6.14 13.43
N PHE A 74 -8.95 -7.05 14.31
CA PHE A 74 -7.96 -8.12 14.05
C PHE A 74 -8.44 -9.23 13.10
N ALA A 75 -9.69 -9.17 12.64
CA ALA A 75 -10.22 -10.06 11.60
C ALA A 75 -9.71 -9.68 10.19
N SER A 76 -9.17 -8.46 10.01
CA SER A 76 -8.57 -8.01 8.76
C SER A 76 -7.15 -8.54 8.59
N GLY A 77 -6.75 -8.88 7.38
CA GLY A 77 -5.38 -9.28 7.05
C GLY A 77 -4.37 -8.14 7.30
N VAL A 78 -4.80 -6.89 7.17
CA VAL A 78 -3.99 -5.72 7.48
C VAL A 78 -3.89 -5.48 8.98
N TRP A 79 -5.03 -5.41 9.67
CA TRP A 79 -5.08 -5.00 11.07
C TRP A 79 -4.71 -6.10 12.06
N SER A 80 -4.68 -7.35 11.61
CA SER A 80 -4.05 -8.42 12.39
C SER A 80 -2.56 -8.16 12.68
N LYS A 81 -1.93 -7.24 11.93
CA LYS A 81 -0.53 -6.80 12.06
C LYS A 81 -0.44 -5.33 12.49
N LEU A 82 -1.39 -4.84 13.30
CA LEU A 82 -1.50 -3.44 13.74
C LEU A 82 -0.16 -2.84 14.17
N GLU A 83 0.65 -3.57 14.92
CA GLU A 83 1.92 -3.12 15.48
C GLU A 83 2.97 -2.80 14.40
N LEU A 84 2.90 -3.49 13.25
CA LEU A 84 3.76 -3.25 12.09
C LEU A 84 3.14 -2.32 11.05
N VAL A 85 1.84 -1.99 11.16
CA VAL A 85 1.13 -1.17 10.17
C VAL A 85 0.97 0.25 10.65
N GLN A 86 0.25 0.44 11.75
CA GLN A 86 -0.03 1.77 12.31
C GLN A 86 -0.22 1.67 13.82
N PRO A 87 0.88 1.58 14.59
CA PRO A 87 0.85 1.27 16.02
C PRO A 87 0.16 2.34 16.89
N HIS A 88 -0.08 3.53 16.35
CA HIS A 88 -0.67 4.65 17.08
C HIS A 88 -2.19 4.74 16.97
N LEU A 89 -2.83 3.85 16.19
CA LEU A 89 -4.28 3.82 16.06
C LEU A 89 -4.92 2.96 17.17
N GLU A 90 -6.02 3.47 17.69
CA GLU A 90 -6.90 2.69 18.54
C GLU A 90 -7.91 1.88 17.72
N PRO A 91 -8.43 0.75 18.23
CA PRO A 91 -9.45 -0.02 17.50
C PRO A 91 -10.64 0.80 17.01
N ALA A 92 -11.03 1.83 17.76
CA ALA A 92 -12.13 2.72 17.40
C ALA A 92 -11.80 3.68 16.24
N ASP A 93 -10.53 3.86 15.88
CA ASP A 93 -10.10 4.68 14.74
C ASP A 93 -10.16 3.88 13.43
N ILE A 94 -10.12 2.55 13.52
CA ILE A 94 -9.91 1.66 12.38
C ILE A 94 -11.20 1.47 11.58
N VAL A 95 -11.08 1.72 10.29
CA VAL A 95 -12.11 1.52 9.28
C VAL A 95 -11.70 0.34 8.42
N SER A 96 -12.34 -0.82 8.59
CA SER A 96 -12.00 -2.06 7.89
C SER A 96 -13.23 -2.64 7.19
N LEU A 97 -13.03 -3.16 5.99
CA LEU A 97 -13.97 -3.94 5.22
C LEU A 97 -13.48 -5.40 5.08
N HIS A 98 -12.72 -5.87 6.08
CA HIS A 98 -12.11 -7.21 6.16
C HIS A 98 -11.11 -7.52 5.03
N GLU A 99 -10.42 -6.49 4.56
CA GLU A 99 -9.36 -6.57 3.54
C GLU A 99 -8.19 -7.46 3.98
N GLY A 100 -7.51 -8.04 3.00
CA GLY A 100 -6.42 -9.00 3.22
C GLY A 100 -6.93 -10.42 3.45
N ASN A 101 -6.11 -11.28 4.07
CA ASN A 101 -6.35 -12.72 4.20
C ASN A 101 -6.63 -13.41 2.85
N GLY A 102 -6.01 -12.90 1.78
CA GLY A 102 -6.14 -13.45 0.44
C GLY A 102 -5.48 -14.84 0.34
N HIS A 103 -6.05 -15.72 -0.46
CA HIS A 103 -5.51 -17.06 -0.62
C HIS A 103 -4.18 -17.07 -1.35
N LEU A 104 -3.21 -17.84 -0.84
CA LEU A 104 -2.06 -18.33 -1.58
C LEU A 104 -2.40 -19.75 -2.06
N PHE A 105 -2.69 -19.91 -3.34
CA PHE A 105 -3.07 -21.22 -3.88
C PHE A 105 -2.02 -21.78 -4.84
N ASP A 106 -1.91 -23.10 -4.86
CA ASP A 106 -1.01 -23.80 -5.77
C ASP A 106 -1.57 -23.79 -7.20
N ALA A 107 -0.84 -23.18 -8.11
CA ALA A 107 -1.20 -23.07 -9.51
C ALA A 107 -0.61 -24.23 -10.33
N GLN A 108 -0.86 -25.48 -9.94
CA GLN A 108 -0.24 -26.70 -10.47
C GLN A 108 -0.31 -26.80 -12.01
N ARG A 109 -1.49 -26.58 -12.61
CA ARG A 109 -1.66 -26.65 -14.06
C ARG A 109 -0.83 -25.60 -14.80
N LEU A 110 -0.84 -24.35 -14.28
CA LEU A 110 -0.04 -23.26 -14.83
C LEU A 110 1.44 -23.53 -14.62
N GLY A 111 1.81 -23.98 -13.44
CA GLY A 111 3.18 -24.37 -13.10
C GLY A 111 3.73 -25.44 -14.02
N ALA A 112 2.93 -26.47 -14.32
CA ALA A 112 3.33 -27.52 -15.26
C ALA A 112 3.61 -26.96 -16.67
N THR A 113 2.83 -25.98 -17.14
CA THR A 113 3.04 -25.34 -18.45
C THR A 113 4.40 -24.62 -18.55
N PHE A 114 4.91 -24.11 -17.42
CA PHE A 114 6.19 -23.40 -17.37
C PHE A 114 7.35 -24.22 -16.77
N GLY A 115 7.11 -25.48 -16.43
CA GLY A 115 8.12 -26.30 -15.74
C GLY A 115 8.42 -25.85 -14.31
N LEU A 116 7.46 -25.18 -13.65
CA LEU A 116 7.55 -24.65 -12.29
C LEU A 116 6.65 -25.46 -11.33
N PRO A 117 7.12 -26.56 -10.76
CA PRO A 117 6.28 -27.47 -9.98
C PRO A 117 5.75 -26.87 -8.67
N ARG A 118 6.34 -25.79 -8.18
CA ARG A 118 5.94 -25.07 -6.95
C ARG A 118 5.52 -23.65 -7.25
N LEU A 119 4.67 -23.45 -8.26
CA LEU A 119 4.10 -22.13 -8.57
C LEU A 119 2.86 -21.90 -7.71
N SER A 120 2.89 -20.86 -6.89
CA SER A 120 1.74 -20.41 -6.13
C SER A 120 1.32 -19.01 -6.57
N VAL A 121 0.04 -18.67 -6.39
CA VAL A 121 -0.52 -17.36 -6.74
C VAL A 121 -1.22 -16.76 -5.50
N LYS A 122 -0.74 -15.60 -5.05
CA LYS A 122 -1.40 -14.80 -4.02
C LYS A 122 -2.52 -13.96 -4.64
N GLN A 123 -3.75 -14.25 -4.27
CA GLN A 123 -4.94 -13.56 -4.81
C GLN A 123 -5.17 -12.23 -4.09
N CYS A 124 -4.77 -11.13 -4.72
CA CYS A 124 -4.98 -9.79 -4.18
C CYS A 124 -6.33 -9.16 -4.60
N GLY A 125 -7.08 -9.82 -5.47
CA GLY A 125 -8.40 -9.38 -5.93
C GLY A 125 -9.56 -9.88 -5.07
N VAL A 126 -9.30 -10.71 -4.07
CA VAL A 126 -10.29 -11.18 -3.10
C VAL A 126 -10.38 -10.17 -1.96
N SER A 127 -10.92 -9.00 -2.25
CA SER A 127 -11.15 -7.93 -1.29
C SER A 127 -12.39 -7.14 -1.70
N HIS A 128 -12.86 -6.22 -0.86
CA HIS A 128 -14.14 -5.55 -1.03
C HIS A 128 -14.31 -4.88 -2.40
N THR A 129 -13.29 -4.17 -2.89
CA THR A 129 -13.36 -3.50 -4.20
C THR A 129 -12.68 -4.29 -5.33
N GLY A 130 -12.21 -5.50 -5.06
CA GLY A 130 -11.61 -6.38 -6.05
C GLY A 130 -10.14 -6.08 -6.34
N SER A 131 -9.44 -5.31 -5.51
CA SER A 131 -8.03 -4.98 -5.74
C SER A 131 -7.22 -4.83 -4.46
N PHE A 132 -5.89 -4.99 -4.57
CA PHE A 132 -4.94 -4.75 -3.47
C PHE A 132 -4.93 -3.29 -2.95
N LYS A 133 -5.61 -2.36 -3.63
CA LYS A 133 -5.71 -0.97 -3.17
C LYS A 133 -6.44 -0.86 -1.84
N ASP A 134 -7.33 -1.80 -1.54
CA ASP A 134 -8.04 -1.88 -0.28
C ASP A 134 -7.09 -1.94 0.92
N LEU A 135 -6.00 -2.72 0.79
CA LEU A 135 -4.99 -2.85 1.85
C LEU A 135 -4.36 -1.51 2.26
N GLY A 136 -4.09 -0.67 1.27
CA GLY A 136 -3.54 0.66 1.54
C GLY A 136 -4.60 1.68 1.97
N MET A 137 -5.83 1.57 1.44
CA MET A 137 -6.88 2.53 1.74
C MET A 137 -7.43 2.38 3.15
N THR A 138 -7.52 1.17 3.69
CA THR A 138 -7.90 0.95 5.09
C THR A 138 -6.96 1.72 6.02
N VAL A 139 -5.64 1.71 5.78
CA VAL A 139 -4.66 2.40 6.62
C VAL A 139 -4.77 3.92 6.48
N LEU A 140 -4.85 4.43 5.24
CA LEU A 140 -5.00 5.85 4.99
C LEU A 140 -6.29 6.40 5.63
N VAL A 141 -7.43 5.77 5.35
CA VAL A 141 -8.73 6.26 5.84
C VAL A 141 -8.84 6.12 7.36
N SER A 142 -8.32 5.06 7.96
CA SER A 142 -8.26 4.91 9.43
C SER A 142 -7.40 6.00 10.07
N THR A 143 -6.25 6.34 9.48
CA THR A 143 -5.42 7.45 9.97
C THR A 143 -6.16 8.79 9.87
N VAL A 144 -6.82 9.06 8.75
CA VAL A 144 -7.63 10.27 8.58
C VAL A 144 -8.79 10.29 9.58
N ASN A 145 -9.44 9.15 9.84
CA ASN A 145 -10.51 9.03 10.84
C ASN A 145 -9.99 9.37 12.25
N ALA A 146 -8.82 8.85 12.62
CA ALA A 146 -8.17 9.19 13.89
C ALA A 146 -7.84 10.69 13.99
N MET A 147 -7.28 11.29 12.93
CA MET A 147 -6.98 12.72 12.86
C MET A 147 -8.25 13.56 13.11
N ARG A 148 -9.36 13.21 12.45
CA ARG A 148 -10.66 13.89 12.63
C ARG A 148 -11.19 13.77 14.05
N ARG A 149 -11.13 12.58 14.64
CA ARG A 149 -11.54 12.35 16.04
C ARG A 149 -10.69 13.14 17.04
N ARG A 150 -9.44 13.43 16.70
CA ARG A 150 -8.51 14.27 17.48
C ARG A 150 -8.63 15.78 17.15
N GLY A 151 -9.61 16.16 16.33
CA GLY A 151 -9.93 17.56 16.04
C GLY A 151 -9.28 18.15 14.79
N ALA A 152 -8.64 17.36 13.93
CA ALA A 152 -8.17 17.85 12.64
C ALA A 152 -9.36 18.31 11.76
N PRO A 153 -9.23 19.42 11.02
CA PRO A 153 -10.34 20.03 10.29
C PRO A 153 -10.70 19.32 8.99
N ILE A 154 -10.27 18.06 8.81
CA ILE A 154 -10.46 17.31 7.56
C ILE A 154 -11.95 17.02 7.34
N ARG A 155 -12.48 17.51 6.22
CA ARG A 155 -13.89 17.35 5.80
C ARG A 155 -14.08 16.35 4.67
N ALA A 156 -13.04 16.14 3.83
CA ALA A 156 -13.10 15.25 2.68
C ALA A 156 -11.72 14.64 2.39
N VAL A 157 -11.73 13.56 1.63
CA VAL A 157 -10.53 12.99 1.00
C VAL A 157 -10.67 13.09 -0.50
N ALA A 158 -9.56 13.34 -1.21
CA ALA A 158 -9.58 13.51 -2.66
C ALA A 158 -8.49 12.69 -3.35
N CYS A 159 -8.80 12.18 -4.54
CA CYS A 159 -7.81 11.59 -5.42
C CYS A 159 -8.09 11.91 -6.89
N ALA A 160 -7.03 11.89 -7.70
CA ALA A 160 -7.14 11.76 -9.15
C ALA A 160 -6.87 10.29 -9.51
N SER A 161 -7.88 9.57 -9.98
CA SER A 161 -7.74 8.17 -10.37
C SER A 161 -8.90 7.69 -11.22
N THR A 162 -8.58 7.00 -12.30
CA THR A 162 -9.55 6.37 -13.23
C THR A 162 -9.81 4.89 -12.94
N GLY A 163 -9.31 4.33 -11.83
CA GLY A 163 -9.37 2.89 -11.57
C GLY A 163 -9.46 2.53 -10.09
N ASP A 164 -8.80 1.43 -9.69
CA ASP A 164 -8.92 0.80 -8.36
C ASP A 164 -8.68 1.74 -7.17
N THR A 165 -7.85 2.79 -7.34
CA THR A 165 -7.60 3.74 -6.25
C THR A 165 -8.86 4.53 -5.90
N SER A 166 -9.62 5.00 -6.90
CA SER A 166 -10.87 5.71 -6.66
C SER A 166 -11.96 4.79 -6.12
N ALA A 167 -12.02 3.55 -6.60
CA ALA A 167 -12.95 2.54 -6.11
C ALA A 167 -12.71 2.23 -4.62
N ALA A 168 -11.45 1.93 -4.25
CA ALA A 168 -11.08 1.67 -2.85
C ALA A 168 -11.31 2.90 -1.97
N LEU A 169 -10.90 4.10 -2.40
CA LEU A 169 -11.10 5.32 -1.61
C LEU A 169 -12.59 5.60 -1.36
N ALA A 170 -13.43 5.42 -2.37
CA ALA A 170 -14.87 5.62 -2.23
C ALA A 170 -15.49 4.64 -1.23
N ALA A 171 -15.13 3.35 -1.29
CA ALA A 171 -15.64 2.33 -0.38
C ALA A 171 -15.25 2.59 1.08
N TYR A 172 -13.96 2.84 1.34
CA TYR A 172 -13.47 3.09 2.70
C TYR A 172 -13.92 4.46 3.23
N GLY A 173 -14.02 5.48 2.36
CA GLY A 173 -14.60 6.78 2.72
C GLY A 173 -16.07 6.65 3.13
N ALA A 174 -16.88 5.91 2.37
CA ALA A 174 -18.27 5.63 2.71
C ALA A 174 -18.38 4.90 4.06
N ALA A 175 -17.55 3.88 4.30
CA ALA A 175 -17.51 3.15 5.57
C ALA A 175 -17.11 4.05 6.76
N ALA A 176 -16.28 5.06 6.53
CA ALA A 176 -15.88 6.06 7.53
C ALA A 176 -16.86 7.23 7.70
N GLY A 177 -17.92 7.33 6.89
CA GLY A 177 -18.77 8.52 6.82
C GLY A 177 -17.97 9.78 6.39
N LEU A 178 -16.96 9.60 5.54
CA LEU A 178 -16.07 10.65 5.07
C LEU A 178 -16.33 10.95 3.59
N PRO A 179 -16.71 12.17 3.22
CA PRO A 179 -16.90 12.56 1.83
C PRO A 179 -15.67 12.31 0.96
N VAL A 180 -15.88 11.74 -0.22
CA VAL A 180 -14.83 11.41 -1.18
C VAL A 180 -15.01 12.20 -2.45
N VAL A 181 -13.92 12.83 -2.94
CA VAL A 181 -13.86 13.53 -4.22
C VAL A 181 -12.92 12.77 -5.16
N VAL A 182 -13.43 12.38 -6.32
CA VAL A 182 -12.68 11.70 -7.38
C VAL A 182 -12.61 12.61 -8.60
N LEU A 183 -11.39 12.97 -9.00
CA LEU A 183 -11.14 13.74 -10.22
C LEU A 183 -10.64 12.82 -11.32
N LEU A 184 -11.17 13.00 -12.52
CA LEU A 184 -10.82 12.16 -13.66
C LEU A 184 -10.95 12.93 -14.98
N PRO A 185 -10.16 12.56 -16.02
CA PRO A 185 -10.21 13.21 -17.32
C PRO A 185 -11.49 12.85 -18.08
N ALA A 186 -12.11 13.82 -18.75
CA ALA A 186 -13.30 13.62 -19.55
C ALA A 186 -13.04 12.67 -20.74
N GLY A 187 -14.02 11.82 -21.06
CA GLY A 187 -14.02 10.99 -22.26
C GLY A 187 -13.04 9.81 -22.30
N LYS A 188 -12.28 9.58 -21.22
CA LYS A 188 -11.24 8.52 -21.18
C LYS A 188 -11.56 7.39 -20.21
N ILE A 189 -12.81 7.27 -19.72
CA ILE A 189 -13.16 6.36 -18.63
C ILE A 189 -14.34 5.50 -19.04
N SER A 190 -14.21 4.20 -18.79
CA SER A 190 -15.31 3.27 -18.98
C SER A 190 -16.36 3.41 -17.87
N THR A 191 -17.63 3.13 -18.18
CA THR A 191 -18.70 3.08 -17.18
C THR A 191 -18.38 2.12 -16.03
N ALA A 192 -17.70 1.01 -16.32
CA ALA A 192 -17.28 0.03 -15.32
C ALA A 192 -16.33 0.62 -14.26
N GLN A 193 -15.43 1.53 -14.64
CA GLN A 193 -14.52 2.18 -13.72
C GLN A 193 -15.21 3.26 -12.84
N LEU A 194 -16.32 3.83 -13.31
CA LEU A 194 -17.12 4.81 -12.57
C LEU A 194 -18.10 4.16 -11.60
N LEU A 195 -18.51 2.93 -11.88
CA LEU A 195 -19.59 2.27 -11.15
C LEU A 195 -19.33 2.21 -9.65
N GLN A 196 -18.15 1.76 -9.22
CA GLN A 196 -17.84 1.62 -7.80
C GLN A 196 -17.77 2.97 -7.06
N PRO A 197 -17.04 4.01 -7.53
CA PRO A 197 -17.03 5.30 -6.87
C PRO A 197 -18.41 5.93 -6.73
N ILE A 198 -19.24 5.85 -7.77
CA ILE A 198 -20.63 6.39 -7.74
C ILE A 198 -21.52 5.59 -6.79
N ALA A 199 -21.43 4.26 -6.83
CA ALA A 199 -22.23 3.38 -5.98
C ALA A 199 -21.92 3.58 -4.48
N HIS A 200 -20.71 3.96 -4.13
CA HIS A 200 -20.30 4.30 -2.77
C HIS A 200 -20.53 5.80 -2.41
N GLY A 201 -21.19 6.56 -3.28
CA GLY A 201 -21.56 7.95 -2.99
C GLY A 201 -20.42 8.97 -3.11
N ALA A 202 -19.34 8.66 -3.80
CA ALA A 202 -18.28 9.63 -4.05
C ALA A 202 -18.76 10.73 -5.01
N LEU A 203 -18.30 11.96 -4.80
CA LEU A 203 -18.42 13.06 -5.75
C LEU A 203 -17.41 12.84 -6.88
N VAL A 204 -17.88 12.45 -8.04
CA VAL A 204 -17.04 12.19 -9.21
C VAL A 204 -17.10 13.40 -10.14
N ALA A 205 -15.99 14.09 -10.34
CA ALA A 205 -15.87 15.24 -11.23
C ALA A 205 -15.01 14.89 -12.46
N SER A 206 -15.62 15.03 -13.64
CA SER A 206 -14.96 14.84 -14.94
C SER A 206 -14.44 16.18 -15.42
N LEU A 207 -13.13 16.27 -15.67
CA LEU A 207 -12.44 17.50 -16.04
C LEU A 207 -12.01 17.41 -17.53
N ASP A 208 -12.14 18.52 -18.24
CA ASP A 208 -11.66 18.64 -19.62
C ASP A 208 -10.13 18.83 -19.65
N THR A 209 -9.43 17.78 -19.29
CA THR A 209 -7.96 17.72 -19.24
C THR A 209 -7.50 16.26 -19.30
N ASP A 210 -6.18 16.05 -19.30
CA ASP A 210 -5.57 14.72 -19.14
C ASP A 210 -5.41 14.30 -17.67
N PHE A 211 -4.83 13.12 -17.44
CA PHE A 211 -4.60 12.62 -16.08
C PHE A 211 -3.67 13.54 -15.26
N ASP A 212 -2.63 14.09 -15.89
CA ASP A 212 -1.69 14.99 -15.22
C ASP A 212 -2.36 16.31 -14.85
N GLY A 213 -3.30 16.79 -15.67
CA GLY A 213 -4.16 17.91 -15.34
C GLY A 213 -5.04 17.65 -14.11
N CYS A 214 -5.65 16.47 -14.03
CA CYS A 214 -6.39 16.06 -12.83
C CYS A 214 -5.48 16.00 -11.59
N MET A 215 -4.26 15.51 -11.75
CA MET A 215 -3.27 15.49 -10.65
C MET A 215 -2.88 16.89 -10.18
N ARG A 216 -2.72 17.84 -11.10
CA ARG A 216 -2.48 19.26 -10.74
C ARG A 216 -3.65 19.86 -9.98
N VAL A 217 -4.89 19.60 -10.43
CA VAL A 217 -6.09 20.11 -9.74
C VAL A 217 -6.24 19.51 -8.36
N VAL A 218 -6.05 18.19 -8.18
CA VAL A 218 -6.15 17.59 -6.83
C VAL A 218 -5.05 18.09 -5.91
N ALA A 219 -3.84 18.32 -6.42
CA ALA A 219 -2.75 18.90 -5.64
C ALA A 219 -3.05 20.34 -5.20
N GLU A 220 -3.74 21.11 -6.03
CA GLU A 220 -4.18 22.47 -5.66
C GLU A 220 -5.30 22.43 -4.62
N LEU A 221 -6.30 21.58 -4.81
CA LEU A 221 -7.41 21.40 -3.85
C LEU A 221 -6.91 20.97 -2.46
N THR A 222 -5.90 20.13 -2.41
CA THR A 222 -5.37 19.59 -1.14
C THR A 222 -4.36 20.51 -0.45
N LYS A 223 -4.13 21.72 -0.97
CA LYS A 223 -3.52 22.82 -0.19
C LYS A 223 -4.47 23.33 0.91
N ASP A 224 -5.77 23.17 0.72
CA ASP A 224 -6.75 23.36 1.78
C ASP A 224 -6.64 22.20 2.78
N PRO A 225 -6.28 22.46 4.05
CA PRO A 225 -6.10 21.42 5.06
C PRO A 225 -7.38 20.65 5.40
N THR A 226 -8.54 21.10 4.91
CA THR A 226 -9.82 20.39 5.07
C THR A 226 -10.01 19.26 4.04
N ILE A 227 -9.15 19.17 3.03
CA ILE A 227 -9.19 18.13 1.99
C ILE A 227 -7.88 17.34 2.02
N TYR A 228 -7.97 16.05 2.36
CA TYR A 228 -6.80 15.19 2.49
C TYR A 228 -6.48 14.46 1.17
N LEU A 229 -5.21 14.43 0.75
CA LEU A 229 -4.76 13.79 -0.49
C LEU A 229 -4.61 12.28 -0.32
N ALA A 230 -5.29 11.49 -1.16
CA ALA A 230 -5.30 10.02 -1.09
C ALA A 230 -4.63 9.32 -2.31
N ASN A 231 -3.82 10.03 -3.08
CA ASN A 231 -3.09 9.48 -4.22
C ASN A 231 -1.94 8.54 -3.83
N SER A 232 -1.31 7.91 -4.83
CA SER A 232 -0.28 6.87 -4.65
C SER A 232 0.97 7.33 -3.89
N MET A 233 1.25 8.65 -3.89
CA MET A 233 2.36 9.25 -3.14
C MET A 233 2.17 9.23 -1.62
N ASN A 234 0.98 8.91 -1.11
CA ASN A 234 0.74 8.84 0.33
C ASN A 234 1.34 7.56 0.91
N SER A 235 2.37 7.70 1.74
CA SER A 235 3.17 6.62 2.31
C SER A 235 2.37 5.67 3.21
N LEU A 236 1.27 6.15 3.82
CA LEU A 236 0.41 5.32 4.69
C LEU A 236 -0.18 4.12 3.92
N ARG A 237 -0.36 4.25 2.61
CA ARG A 237 -0.86 3.16 1.77
C ARG A 237 0.13 2.02 1.65
N VAL A 238 1.42 2.31 1.66
CA VAL A 238 2.50 1.30 1.62
C VAL A 238 2.42 0.39 2.83
N GLU A 239 2.06 0.92 3.99
CA GLU A 239 1.97 0.14 5.24
C GLU A 239 0.88 -0.94 5.20
N GLY A 240 -0.26 -0.65 4.59
CA GLY A 240 -1.28 -1.67 4.37
C GLY A 240 -0.87 -2.69 3.30
N GLN A 241 -0.32 -2.23 2.19
CA GLN A 241 0.09 -3.11 1.08
C GLN A 241 1.25 -4.05 1.46
N LYS A 242 2.16 -3.64 2.37
CA LYS A 242 3.27 -4.50 2.82
C LYS A 242 2.80 -5.76 3.55
N THR A 243 1.57 -5.79 4.07
CA THR A 243 1.01 -6.97 4.74
C THR A 243 0.89 -8.18 3.81
N LEU A 244 0.88 -7.98 2.48
CA LEU A 244 0.98 -9.07 1.51
C LEU A 244 2.23 -9.94 1.73
N ALA A 245 3.38 -9.34 2.05
CA ALA A 245 4.59 -10.08 2.36
C ALA A 245 4.44 -10.91 3.64
N ILE A 246 3.76 -10.35 4.65
CA ILE A 246 3.52 -11.04 5.93
C ILE A 246 2.56 -12.21 5.72
N GLU A 247 1.48 -12.01 4.96
CA GLU A 247 0.53 -13.07 4.62
C GLU A 247 1.21 -14.21 3.83
N ILE A 248 2.08 -13.88 2.85
CA ILE A 248 2.83 -14.90 2.10
C ILE A 248 3.72 -15.71 3.05
N ALA A 249 4.41 -15.06 3.99
CA ALA A 249 5.23 -15.78 4.98
C ALA A 249 4.37 -16.64 5.91
N GLN A 250 3.22 -16.16 6.39
CA GLN A 250 2.27 -16.93 7.19
C GLN A 250 1.73 -18.15 6.43
N ASP A 251 1.32 -17.98 5.18
CA ASP A 251 0.79 -19.06 4.33
C ASP A 251 1.85 -20.15 4.05
N LEU A 252 3.13 -19.85 4.27
CA LEU A 252 4.28 -20.74 4.09
C LEU A 252 4.99 -21.09 5.41
N ASP A 253 4.27 -21.09 6.54
CA ASP A 253 4.81 -21.40 7.87
C ASP A 253 6.05 -20.55 8.23
N TRP A 254 6.02 -19.27 7.88
CA TRP A 254 7.08 -18.27 8.11
C TRP A 254 8.37 -18.53 7.30
N ASP A 255 8.34 -19.43 6.31
CA ASP A 255 9.33 -19.43 5.22
C ASP A 255 8.89 -18.45 4.12
N VAL A 256 9.73 -18.21 3.16
CA VAL A 256 9.46 -17.34 2.02
C VAL A 256 9.82 -18.04 0.71
N PRO A 257 9.13 -17.76 -0.39
CA PRO A 257 9.47 -18.33 -1.69
C PRO A 257 10.86 -17.84 -2.14
N GLU A 258 11.47 -18.51 -3.10
CA GLU A 258 12.72 -18.04 -3.69
C GLU A 258 12.50 -16.77 -4.53
N TRP A 259 11.39 -16.70 -5.23
CA TRP A 259 11.02 -15.61 -6.12
C TRP A 259 9.60 -15.12 -5.87
N VAL A 260 9.41 -13.81 -5.91
CA VAL A 260 8.09 -13.17 -5.93
C VAL A 260 7.99 -12.25 -7.13
N LEU A 261 7.06 -12.52 -8.03
CA LEU A 261 6.81 -11.73 -9.23
C LEU A 261 5.63 -10.80 -8.97
N VAL A 262 5.83 -9.50 -9.18
CA VAL A 262 4.83 -8.47 -8.90
C VAL A 262 4.65 -7.57 -10.12
N PRO A 263 3.41 -7.33 -10.60
CA PRO A 263 3.16 -6.32 -11.63
C PRO A 263 3.56 -4.92 -11.15
N GLY A 264 4.25 -4.16 -11.99
CA GLY A 264 4.78 -2.84 -11.67
C GLY A 264 4.28 -1.72 -12.58
N GLY A 265 3.34 -0.93 -12.09
CA GLY A 265 2.96 0.37 -12.67
C GLY A 265 3.61 1.50 -11.89
N ASN A 266 2.90 2.09 -10.91
CA ASN A 266 3.44 3.11 -9.99
C ASN A 266 4.46 2.59 -8.97
N LEU A 267 4.88 1.35 -9.06
CA LEU A 267 5.87 0.68 -8.23
C LEU A 267 5.55 0.59 -6.71
N GLY A 268 4.53 1.28 -6.23
CA GLY A 268 4.16 1.31 -4.81
C GLY A 268 3.89 -0.08 -4.22
N ASN A 269 3.26 -1.00 -4.97
CA ASN A 269 2.98 -2.35 -4.47
C ASN A 269 4.24 -3.21 -4.35
N VAL A 270 5.13 -3.19 -5.34
CA VAL A 270 6.39 -3.94 -5.27
C VAL A 270 7.29 -3.38 -4.18
N SER A 271 7.32 -2.05 -4.00
CA SER A 271 8.03 -1.38 -2.90
C SER A 271 7.47 -1.79 -1.53
N ALA A 272 6.13 -1.84 -1.39
CA ALA A 272 5.48 -2.29 -0.16
C ALA A 272 5.82 -3.74 0.19
N ILE A 273 5.75 -4.64 -0.79
CA ILE A 273 6.09 -6.06 -0.59
C ILE A 273 7.58 -6.20 -0.22
N ALA A 274 8.48 -5.45 -0.88
CA ALA A 274 9.89 -5.41 -0.52
C ALA A 274 10.09 -4.98 0.94
N LYS A 275 9.46 -3.88 1.34
CA LYS A 275 9.50 -3.37 2.71
C LYS A 275 9.01 -4.41 3.71
N GLY A 276 7.89 -5.07 3.43
CA GLY A 276 7.34 -6.10 4.31
C GLY A 276 8.34 -7.25 4.54
N PHE A 277 8.93 -7.80 3.49
CA PHE A 277 9.93 -8.87 3.64
C PHE A 277 11.21 -8.41 4.35
N LEU A 278 11.68 -7.19 4.10
CA LEU A 278 12.84 -6.64 4.79
C LEU A 278 12.58 -6.46 6.29
N GLU A 279 11.42 -5.92 6.68
CA GLU A 279 11.02 -5.77 8.08
C GLU A 279 10.89 -7.13 8.77
N LEU A 280 10.27 -8.13 8.13
CA LEU A 280 10.19 -9.50 8.65
C LEU A 280 11.57 -10.11 8.91
N HIS A 281 12.48 -9.94 7.96
CA HIS A 281 13.85 -10.46 8.10
C HIS A 281 14.62 -9.73 9.20
N THR A 282 14.52 -8.40 9.28
CA THR A 282 15.16 -7.59 10.32
C THR A 282 14.66 -7.98 11.73
N LEU A 283 13.37 -8.29 11.86
CA LEU A 283 12.78 -8.75 13.12
C LEU A 283 13.01 -10.25 13.40
N GLY A 284 13.73 -10.97 12.51
CA GLY A 284 14.00 -12.40 12.65
C GLY A 284 12.79 -13.30 12.40
N LEU A 285 11.68 -12.77 11.86
CA LEU A 285 10.48 -13.55 11.56
C LEU A 285 10.67 -14.45 10.33
N THR A 286 11.59 -14.13 9.43
CA THR A 286 11.98 -14.97 8.30
C THR A 286 13.50 -15.07 8.23
N ALA A 287 14.00 -16.25 7.84
CA ALA A 287 15.44 -16.51 7.75
C ALA A 287 16.10 -15.79 6.56
N ARG A 288 15.32 -15.41 5.57
CA ARG A 288 15.80 -14.81 4.30
C ARG A 288 14.76 -13.88 3.70
N VAL A 289 15.17 -13.09 2.71
CA VAL A 289 14.33 -12.25 1.88
C VAL A 289 14.21 -12.89 0.49
N PRO A 290 13.01 -12.98 -0.11
CA PRO A 290 12.85 -13.50 -1.47
C PRO A 290 13.45 -12.54 -2.51
N ARG A 291 13.77 -13.06 -3.68
CA ARG A 291 14.10 -12.23 -4.84
C ARG A 291 12.81 -11.65 -5.42
N LEU A 292 12.72 -10.33 -5.51
CA LEU A 292 11.57 -9.65 -6.10
C LEU A 292 11.80 -9.36 -7.56
N VAL A 293 10.83 -9.71 -8.40
CA VAL A 293 10.80 -9.38 -9.83
C VAL A 293 9.63 -8.43 -10.09
N CYS A 294 9.95 -7.22 -10.53
CA CYS A 294 8.95 -6.25 -10.96
C CYS A 294 8.65 -6.45 -12.45
N CYS A 295 7.43 -6.89 -12.76
CA CYS A 295 6.99 -7.11 -14.14
C CYS A 295 6.34 -5.83 -14.67
N GLN A 296 6.99 -5.14 -15.60
CA GLN A 296 6.47 -3.96 -16.27
C GLN A 296 5.98 -4.30 -17.68
N ALA A 297 5.02 -3.51 -18.20
CA ALA A 297 4.66 -3.61 -19.60
C ALA A 297 5.84 -3.13 -20.47
N GLU A 298 6.18 -3.84 -21.55
CA GLU A 298 7.29 -3.50 -22.44
C GLU A 298 7.26 -2.03 -22.92
N ARG A 299 6.04 -1.52 -23.16
CA ARG A 299 5.80 -0.16 -23.63
C ARG A 299 5.69 0.90 -22.53
N ALA A 300 5.93 0.50 -21.26
CA ALA A 300 5.93 1.38 -20.10
C ALA A 300 6.84 0.79 -19.01
N ASN A 301 8.15 0.75 -19.26
CA ASN A 301 9.12 -0.02 -18.48
C ASN A 301 10.32 0.79 -17.95
N PRO A 302 10.12 1.93 -17.30
CA PRO A 302 11.23 2.79 -16.85
C PRO A 302 12.19 2.07 -15.88
N LEU A 303 11.69 1.26 -14.97
CA LEU A 303 12.52 0.52 -14.02
C LEU A 303 13.37 -0.55 -14.71
N TYR A 304 12.79 -1.28 -15.67
CA TYR A 304 13.57 -2.23 -16.49
C TYR A 304 14.73 -1.54 -17.20
N ARG A 305 14.49 -0.39 -17.82
CA ARG A 305 15.53 0.40 -18.52
C ARG A 305 16.61 0.88 -17.57
N ALA A 306 16.25 1.28 -16.35
CA ALA A 306 17.21 1.66 -15.32
C ALA A 306 18.11 0.47 -14.93
N PHE A 307 17.53 -0.70 -14.68
CA PHE A 307 18.28 -1.94 -14.42
C PHE A 307 19.18 -2.34 -15.57
N ASP A 308 18.72 -2.21 -16.81
CA ASP A 308 19.49 -2.58 -18.00
C ASP A 308 20.72 -1.66 -18.17
N ARG A 309 20.57 -0.35 -17.92
CA ARG A 309 21.68 0.61 -17.91
C ARG A 309 22.71 0.27 -16.81
N ALA A 310 22.27 0.04 -15.59
CA ALA A 310 23.16 -0.32 -14.49
C ALA A 310 23.91 -1.64 -14.77
N ARG A 311 23.22 -2.65 -15.31
CA ARG A 311 23.79 -3.93 -15.73
C ARG A 311 24.84 -3.76 -16.83
N ALA A 312 24.54 -2.96 -17.85
CA ALA A 312 25.50 -2.66 -18.92
C ALA A 312 26.75 -1.95 -18.40
N ALA A 313 26.60 -1.09 -17.40
CA ALA A 313 27.70 -0.41 -16.71
C ALA A 313 28.39 -1.29 -15.64
N ARG A 314 27.95 -2.54 -15.42
CA ARG A 314 28.49 -3.50 -14.43
C ARG A 314 28.56 -2.93 -13.00
N ARG A 315 27.55 -2.18 -12.58
CA ARG A 315 27.45 -1.61 -11.24
C ARG A 315 26.04 -1.80 -10.67
N PRO A 316 25.84 -1.62 -9.36
CA PRO A 316 24.51 -1.59 -8.76
C PRO A 316 23.62 -0.51 -9.38
N LEU A 317 22.30 -0.73 -9.32
CA LEU A 317 21.31 0.28 -9.67
C LEU A 317 21.38 1.46 -8.70
N GLU A 318 21.38 2.66 -9.23
CA GLU A 318 21.33 3.92 -8.47
C GLU A 318 20.08 4.72 -8.84
N LEU A 319 19.65 5.62 -7.96
CA LEU A 319 18.47 6.45 -8.23
C LEU A 319 18.63 7.29 -9.51
N GLY A 320 19.86 7.75 -9.81
CA GLY A 320 20.19 8.49 -11.03
C GLY A 320 20.04 7.70 -12.35
N ASP A 321 19.91 6.36 -12.27
CA ASP A 321 19.63 5.53 -13.45
C ASP A 321 18.18 5.61 -13.91
N TYR A 322 17.32 6.07 -13.02
CA TYR A 322 15.90 6.13 -13.29
C TYR A 322 15.57 7.34 -14.17
N GLU A 323 14.93 7.07 -15.29
CA GLU A 323 14.38 8.08 -16.20
C GLU A 323 12.96 7.70 -16.56
N ALA A 324 12.06 8.69 -16.52
CA ALA A 324 10.71 8.52 -17.01
C ALA A 324 10.70 8.20 -18.53
N VAL A 325 9.73 7.41 -18.96
CA VAL A 325 9.51 7.08 -20.37
C VAL A 325 8.13 7.52 -20.80
N VAL A 326 7.95 7.77 -22.09
CA VAL A 326 6.59 7.94 -22.65
C VAL A 326 5.92 6.58 -22.69
N ALA A 327 4.80 6.43 -21.96
CA ALA A 327 4.04 5.19 -21.93
C ALA A 327 3.19 5.06 -23.20
N GLU A 328 3.39 3.97 -23.94
CA GLU A 328 2.58 3.64 -25.12
C GLU A 328 1.44 2.68 -24.76
N PRO A 329 0.38 2.59 -25.59
CA PRO A 329 -0.74 1.69 -25.37
C PRO A 329 -0.33 0.24 -25.22
N THR A 330 -0.88 -0.42 -24.18
CA THR A 330 -0.65 -1.83 -23.86
C THR A 330 -1.94 -2.48 -23.39
N LEU A 331 -2.07 -3.82 -23.55
CA LEU A 331 -3.18 -4.59 -22.99
C LEU A 331 -3.22 -4.50 -21.46
N ALA A 332 -2.07 -4.38 -20.82
CA ALA A 332 -1.94 -4.20 -19.37
C ALA A 332 -2.13 -2.72 -18.98
N SER A 333 -3.28 -2.14 -19.32
CA SER A 333 -3.57 -0.71 -19.14
C SER A 333 -3.37 -0.19 -17.71
N ALA A 334 -3.63 -1.01 -16.71
CA ALA A 334 -3.46 -0.64 -15.29
C ALA A 334 -2.01 -0.38 -14.87
N ILE A 335 -1.03 -0.86 -15.65
CA ILE A 335 0.41 -0.63 -15.44
C ILE A 335 1.05 0.17 -16.58
N GLN A 336 0.26 0.83 -17.39
CA GLN A 336 0.71 1.76 -18.45
C GLN A 336 1.18 3.08 -17.84
N ILE A 337 2.29 3.03 -17.08
CA ILE A 337 2.81 4.17 -16.34
C ILE A 337 4.27 4.38 -16.73
N GLY A 338 4.55 5.50 -17.36
CA GLY A 338 5.90 5.86 -17.84
C GLY A 338 6.71 6.65 -16.82
N ALA A 339 6.05 7.31 -15.86
CA ALA A 339 6.66 8.10 -14.82
C ALA A 339 6.06 7.70 -13.44
N PRO A 340 6.40 6.50 -12.90
CA PRO A 340 5.97 6.13 -11.55
C PRO A 340 6.46 7.14 -10.49
N VAL A 341 5.65 7.26 -9.44
CA VAL A 341 5.92 8.21 -8.33
C VAL A 341 6.95 7.62 -7.39
#